data_e91f05070133f76c3db69175ed5e7500
#
_entry.id   e91f05070133f76c3db69175ed5e7500
#
_cell.length_a   1.000
_cell.length_b   1.000
_cell.length_c   1.000
_cell.angle_alpha   90.00
_cell.angle_beta   90.00
_cell.angle_gamma   90.00
#
_symmetry.space_group_name_H-M   'P 1'
#
loop_
_entity.id
_entity.type
_entity.pdbx_description
1 polymer ?
#
loop_
_entity_poly.entity_id
_entity_poly.type
_entity_poly.pdbx_seq_one_letter_code
_entity_poly.pdbx_strand_id
1 'polypeptide(L)'
;MACRAIVFTDLDGTLLDSETYSFEAARPALKELKRRQVPVVLCTSKTRAETESVARKLGLKHPFIVENGGAIFIPPGYFTPEQLTSAGVRPKRRGNYVVLELGLPYQQLRRFLI
;
A
#
# COMPACT_ATOMS: atom_id res chain seq x y z
N MET A 1 17.81 3.09 12.79
CA MET A 1 17.12 4.20 13.48
C MET A 1 15.63 3.90 13.53
N ALA A 2 15.01 4.11 14.67
CA ALA A 2 13.58 3.87 14.81
C ALA A 2 12.77 4.83 13.92
N CYS A 3 11.76 4.30 13.22
CA CYS A 3 10.83 5.11 12.44
C CYS A 3 9.93 5.90 13.39
N ARG A 4 9.89 7.21 13.25
CA ARG A 4 9.05 8.09 14.08
C ARG A 4 7.78 8.55 13.40
N ALA A 5 7.64 8.25 12.11
CA ALA A 5 6.49 8.67 11.34
C ALA A 5 6.26 7.72 10.17
N ILE A 6 5.02 7.59 9.76
CA ILE A 6 4.61 6.89 8.54
C ILE A 6 3.71 7.86 7.80
N VAL A 7 3.92 8.00 6.51
CA VAL A 7 3.06 8.82 5.65
C VAL A 7 2.12 7.89 4.89
N PHE A 8 0.82 8.11 5.05
CA PHE A 8 -0.21 7.47 4.25
C PHE A 8 -0.70 8.49 3.24
N THR A 9 -0.71 8.14 1.96
CA THR A 9 -1.13 9.09 0.92
C THR A 9 -2.00 8.41 -0.13
N ASP A 10 -2.97 9.17 -0.63
CA ASP A 10 -3.73 8.81 -1.81
C ASP A 10 -2.85 9.03 -3.06
N LEU A 11 -3.30 8.55 -4.21
CA LEU A 11 -2.61 8.70 -5.48
C LEU A 11 -3.21 9.79 -6.35
N ASP A 12 -4.39 9.55 -6.90
CA ASP A 12 -5.00 10.47 -7.88
C ASP A 12 -5.38 11.80 -7.24
N GLY A 13 -4.85 12.89 -7.80
CA GLY A 13 -5.12 14.23 -7.30
C GLY A 13 -4.35 14.59 -6.02
N THR A 14 -3.51 13.71 -5.50
CA THR A 14 -2.69 13.96 -4.31
C THR A 14 -1.22 13.81 -4.67
N LEU A 15 -0.75 12.58 -4.79
CA LEU A 15 0.63 12.29 -5.18
C LEU A 15 0.80 12.39 -6.69
N LEU A 16 -0.23 12.00 -7.44
CA LEU A 16 -0.28 12.10 -8.88
C LEU A 16 -1.16 13.28 -9.29
N ASP A 17 -0.75 13.99 -10.33
CA ASP A 17 -1.58 15.03 -10.92
C ASP A 17 -2.88 14.40 -11.45
N SER A 18 -4.02 15.05 -11.19
CA SER A 18 -5.35 14.51 -11.51
C SER A 18 -5.60 14.41 -13.01
N GLU A 19 -4.91 15.18 -13.84
CA GLU A 19 -5.08 15.18 -15.29
C GLU A 19 -3.99 14.37 -16.00
N THR A 20 -2.73 14.60 -15.63
CA THR A 20 -1.58 14.03 -16.31
C THR A 20 -1.05 12.74 -15.66
N TYR A 21 -1.46 12.47 -14.43
CA TYR A 21 -0.93 11.37 -13.59
C TYR A 21 0.58 11.48 -13.34
N SER A 22 1.14 12.67 -13.50
CA SER A 22 2.53 12.95 -13.21
C SER A 22 2.77 13.06 -11.70
N PHE A 23 3.90 12.57 -11.23
CA PHE A 23 4.32 12.72 -9.84
C PHE A 23 5.48 13.70 -9.68
N GLU A 24 5.80 14.45 -10.71
CA GLU A 24 6.95 15.35 -10.69
C GLU A 24 6.87 16.40 -9.58
N ALA A 25 5.69 16.93 -9.30
CA ALA A 25 5.50 17.88 -8.22
C ALA A 25 5.76 17.27 -6.83
N ALA A 26 5.50 15.98 -6.66
CA ALA A 26 5.71 15.28 -5.41
C ALA A 26 7.14 14.74 -5.25
N ARG A 27 7.93 14.71 -6.32
CA ARG A 27 9.27 14.12 -6.32
C ARG A 27 10.19 14.67 -5.23
N PRO A 28 10.28 15.99 -5.00
CA PRO A 28 11.14 16.50 -3.93
C PRO A 28 10.75 16.01 -2.54
N ALA A 29 9.45 15.95 -2.25
CA ALA A 29 8.94 15.47 -0.97
C ALA A 29 9.24 13.99 -0.77
N LEU A 30 9.03 13.18 -1.81
CA LEU A 30 9.34 11.74 -1.76
C LEU A 30 10.83 11.50 -1.52
N LYS A 31 11.68 12.29 -2.14
CA LYS A 31 13.13 12.23 -1.98
C LYS A 31 13.54 12.54 -0.55
N GLU A 32 12.94 13.56 0.05
CA GLU A 32 13.22 13.96 1.43
C GLU A 32 12.74 12.89 2.43
N LEU A 33 11.56 12.32 2.20
CA LEU A 33 11.03 11.25 3.05
C LEU A 33 11.93 10.01 2.99
N LYS A 34 12.42 9.67 1.80
CA LYS A 34 13.36 8.56 1.65
C LYS A 34 14.67 8.83 2.39
N ARG A 35 15.19 10.04 2.29
CA ARG A 35 16.41 10.45 3.00
C ARG A 35 16.24 10.31 4.52
N ARG A 36 15.07 10.65 5.03
CA ARG A 36 14.74 10.55 6.46
C ARG A 36 14.28 9.15 6.88
N GLN A 37 14.24 8.19 5.97
CA GLN A 37 13.77 6.84 6.21
C GLN A 37 12.33 6.79 6.74
N VAL A 38 11.49 7.68 6.24
CA VAL A 38 10.06 7.70 6.56
C VAL A 38 9.32 6.89 5.51
N PRO A 39 8.64 5.79 5.90
CA PRO A 39 7.88 4.99 4.94
C PRO A 39 6.69 5.78 4.38
N VAL A 40 6.46 5.62 3.08
CA VAL A 40 5.29 6.16 2.39
C VAL A 40 4.41 4.99 1.97
N VAL A 41 3.22 4.93 2.53
CA VAL A 41 2.24 3.87 2.28
C VAL A 41 1.15 4.43 1.38
N LEU A 42 1.03 3.87 0.18
CA LEU A 42 -0.02 4.27 -0.75
C LEU A 42 -1.36 3.67 -0.30
N CYS A 43 -2.39 4.51 -0.29
CA CYS A 43 -3.77 4.10 0.03
C CYS A 43 -4.65 4.52 -1.13
N THR A 44 -5.19 3.57 -1.88
CA THR A 44 -5.84 3.89 -3.15
C THR A 44 -7.07 3.03 -3.41
N SER A 45 -7.96 3.53 -4.26
CA SER A 45 -9.05 2.74 -4.82
C SER A 45 -8.59 1.80 -5.95
N LYS A 46 -7.38 1.99 -6.45
CA LYS A 46 -6.82 1.18 -7.53
C LYS A 46 -6.60 -0.27 -7.12
N THR A 47 -6.46 -1.13 -8.14
CA THR A 47 -6.12 -2.55 -7.93
C THR A 47 -4.66 -2.72 -7.54
N ARG A 48 -4.30 -3.94 -7.11
CA ARG A 48 -2.91 -4.27 -6.81
C ARG A 48 -1.98 -4.00 -8.00
N ALA A 49 -2.36 -4.45 -9.18
CA ALA A 49 -1.50 -4.34 -10.36
C ALA A 49 -1.21 -2.88 -10.72
N GLU A 50 -2.22 -2.03 -10.67
CA GLU A 50 -2.07 -0.60 -10.93
C GLU A 50 -1.20 0.07 -9.87
N THR A 51 -1.45 -0.23 -8.62
CA THR A 51 -0.71 0.34 -7.48
C THR A 51 0.75 -0.10 -7.48
N GLU A 52 1.00 -1.36 -7.77
CA GLU A 52 2.35 -1.90 -7.89
C GLU A 52 3.15 -1.19 -8.98
N SER A 53 2.52 -0.93 -10.12
CA SER A 53 3.15 -0.20 -11.22
C SER A 53 3.54 1.22 -10.80
N VAL A 54 2.65 1.93 -10.12
CA VAL A 54 2.92 3.27 -9.61
C VAL A 54 4.01 3.26 -8.55
N ALA A 55 3.94 2.34 -7.59
CA ALA A 55 4.94 2.21 -6.53
C ALA A 55 6.33 1.99 -7.12
N ARG A 56 6.41 1.16 -8.16
CA ARG A 56 7.69 0.91 -8.86
C ARG A 56 8.23 2.19 -9.51
N LYS A 57 7.38 2.96 -10.17
CA LYS A 57 7.77 4.23 -10.78
C LYS A 57 8.24 5.25 -9.74
N LEU A 58 7.62 5.26 -8.57
CA LEU A 58 7.97 6.15 -7.48
C LEU A 58 9.18 5.67 -6.68
N GLY A 59 9.65 4.46 -6.93
CA GLY A 59 10.76 3.87 -6.18
C GLY A 59 10.39 3.48 -4.75
N LEU A 60 9.12 3.22 -4.49
CA LEU A 60 8.63 2.84 -3.17
C LEU A 60 8.65 1.32 -3.00
N LYS A 61 9.17 0.87 -1.86
CA LYS A 61 9.27 -0.56 -1.51
C LYS A 61 8.60 -0.85 -0.17
N HIS A 62 7.58 -0.09 0.13
CA HIS A 62 6.80 -0.21 1.37
C HIS A 62 5.48 -0.92 1.12
N PRO A 63 4.78 -1.36 2.17
CA PRO A 63 3.42 -1.86 2.00
C PRO A 63 2.51 -0.84 1.33
N PHE A 64 1.48 -1.30 0.65
CA PHE A 64 0.47 -0.44 0.06
C PHE A 64 -0.92 -1.03 0.26
N ILE A 65 -1.90 -0.14 0.35
CA ILE A 65 -3.30 -0.48 0.63
C ILE A 65 -4.10 -0.23 -0.64
N VAL A 66 -4.84 -1.23 -1.08
CA VAL A 66 -5.58 -1.18 -2.35
C VAL A 66 -7.09 -1.28 -2.13
N GLU A 67 -7.84 -0.94 -3.17
CA GLU A 67 -9.29 -1.11 -3.23
C GLU A 67 -9.99 -0.53 -1.99
N ASN A 68 -9.61 0.71 -1.63
CA ASN A 68 -10.19 1.46 -0.51
C ASN A 68 -10.11 0.71 0.84
N GLY A 69 -9.01 0.01 1.07
CA GLY A 69 -8.81 -0.71 2.33
C GLY A 69 -9.21 -2.18 2.28
N GLY A 70 -9.50 -2.71 1.09
CA GLY A 70 -9.85 -4.12 0.95
C GLY A 70 -8.71 -5.08 1.25
N ALA A 71 -7.48 -4.66 0.96
CA ALA A 71 -6.30 -5.49 1.20
C ALA A 71 -5.05 -4.63 1.40
N ILE A 72 -4.12 -5.16 2.18
CA ILE A 72 -2.78 -4.61 2.37
C ILE A 72 -1.79 -5.58 1.74
N PHE A 73 -0.97 -5.08 0.82
CA PHE A 73 0.10 -5.85 0.19
C PHE A 73 1.43 -5.46 0.82
N ILE A 74 2.12 -6.45 1.36
CA ILE A 74 3.36 -6.27 2.10
C ILE A 74 4.50 -6.93 1.31
N PRO A 75 5.56 -6.18 0.96
CA PRO A 75 6.71 -6.76 0.27
C PRO A 75 7.33 -7.92 1.06
N PRO A 76 7.94 -8.90 0.37
CA PRO A 76 8.54 -10.03 1.06
C PRO A 76 9.65 -9.59 2.02
N GLY A 77 9.65 -10.18 3.22
CA GLY A 77 10.66 -9.88 4.24
C GLY A 77 10.54 -8.51 4.91
N TYR A 78 9.49 -7.76 4.64
CA TYR A 78 9.28 -6.44 5.25
C TYR A 78 9.06 -6.54 6.76
N PHE A 79 8.24 -7.49 7.18
CA PHE A 79 8.02 -7.80 8.59
C PHE A 79 8.46 -9.22 8.90
N THR A 80 8.84 -9.47 10.15
CA THR A 80 9.14 -10.82 10.61
C THR A 80 7.83 -11.62 10.79
N PRO A 81 7.89 -12.97 10.74
CA PRO A 81 6.70 -13.79 11.02
C PRO A 81 6.08 -13.50 12.37
N GLU A 82 6.89 -13.20 13.39
CA GLU A 82 6.42 -12.85 14.73
C GLU A 82 5.65 -11.55 14.74
N GLN A 83 6.12 -10.54 14.00
CA GLN A 83 5.42 -9.26 13.86
C GLN A 83 4.06 -9.43 13.19
N LEU A 84 3.99 -10.25 12.14
CA LEU A 84 2.74 -10.54 11.44
C LEU A 84 1.75 -11.29 12.34
N THR A 85 2.22 -12.25 13.10
CA THR A 85 1.40 -12.99 14.06
C THR A 85 0.84 -12.07 15.13
N SER A 86 1.67 -11.18 15.66
CA SER A 86 1.26 -10.22 16.70
C SER A 86 0.18 -9.25 16.21
N ALA A 87 0.09 -9.00 14.92
CA ALA A 87 -0.94 -8.14 14.35
C ALA A 87 -2.35 -8.74 14.43
N GLY A 88 -2.47 -10.04 14.76
CA GLY A 88 -3.75 -10.71 14.94
C GLY A 88 -4.51 -10.97 13.64
N VAL A 89 -3.85 -10.89 12.50
CA VAL A 89 -4.44 -11.11 11.18
C VAL A 89 -3.79 -12.32 10.54
N ARG A 90 -4.55 -13.07 9.76
CA ARG A 90 -4.01 -14.21 9.02
C ARG A 90 -3.47 -13.73 7.67
N PRO A 91 -2.16 -13.71 7.47
CA PRO A 91 -1.61 -13.34 6.19
C PRO A 91 -1.79 -14.45 5.16
N LYS A 92 -2.01 -14.05 3.92
CA LYS A 92 -2.00 -14.96 2.76
C LYS A 92 -0.80 -14.62 1.90
N ARG A 93 -0.42 -15.52 1.00
CA ARG A 93 0.61 -15.23 0.02
C ARG A 93 0.00 -15.08 -1.36
N ARG A 94 0.43 -14.01 -2.06
CA ARG A 94 0.10 -13.81 -3.46
C ARG A 94 1.38 -13.40 -4.20
N GLY A 95 1.90 -14.31 -5.01
CA GLY A 95 3.22 -14.13 -5.61
C GLY A 95 4.27 -13.97 -4.52
N ASN A 96 5.02 -12.88 -4.57
CA ASN A 96 6.04 -12.58 -3.56
C ASN A 96 5.49 -11.76 -2.37
N TYR A 97 4.23 -11.34 -2.45
CA TYR A 97 3.66 -10.50 -1.40
C TYR A 97 3.03 -11.32 -0.28
N VAL A 98 3.08 -10.77 0.93
CA VAL A 98 2.21 -11.17 2.02
C VAL A 98 0.98 -10.25 1.96
N VAL A 99 -0.21 -10.82 1.98
CA VAL A 99 -1.46 -10.08 1.81
C VAL A 99 -2.33 -10.22 3.04
N LEU A 100 -2.78 -9.08 3.57
CA LEU A 100 -3.79 -9.01 4.62
C LEU A 100 -5.10 -8.56 3.96
N GLU A 101 -6.08 -9.46 3.91
CA GLU A 101 -7.41 -9.13 3.41
C GLU A 101 -8.28 -8.65 4.56
N LEU A 102 -8.85 -7.46 4.40
CA LEU A 102 -9.63 -6.80 5.44
C LEU A 102 -11.13 -6.77 5.12
N GLY A 103 -11.48 -7.04 3.86
CA GLY A 103 -12.86 -7.07 3.41
C GLY A 103 -13.45 -8.48 3.45
N LEU A 104 -14.75 -8.55 3.22
CA LEU A 104 -15.44 -9.83 3.05
C LEU A 104 -15.23 -10.35 1.62
N PRO A 105 -15.10 -11.68 1.44
CA PRO A 105 -15.09 -12.27 0.11
C PRO A 105 -16.37 -11.88 -0.67
N TYR A 106 -16.25 -11.69 -1.96
CA TYR A 106 -17.35 -11.28 -2.82
C TYR A 106 -18.59 -12.18 -2.66
N GLN A 107 -18.40 -13.48 -2.58
CA GLN A 107 -19.52 -14.42 -2.44
C GLN A 107 -20.28 -14.24 -1.12
N GLN A 108 -19.58 -13.91 -0.04
CA GLN A 108 -20.22 -13.62 1.24
C GLN A 108 -20.94 -12.27 1.19
N LEU A 109 -20.31 -11.26 0.63
CA LEU A 109 -20.91 -9.94 0.48
C LEU A 109 -22.20 -10.01 -0.33
N ARG A 110 -22.18 -10.78 -1.41
CA ARG A 110 -23.33 -10.99 -2.29
C ARG A 110 -24.54 -11.51 -1.53
N ARG A 111 -24.35 -12.38 -0.55
CA ARG A 111 -25.44 -12.93 0.26
C ARG A 111 -26.21 -11.84 1.04
N PHE A 112 -25.54 -10.78 1.44
CA PHE A 112 -26.17 -9.69 2.17
C PHE A 112 -26.88 -8.70 1.23
N LEU A 113 -26.48 -8.63 -0.04
CA LEU A 113 -26.99 -7.66 -0.99
C LEU A 113 -28.15 -8.20 -1.83
N ILE A 114 -28.34 -9.50 -1.87
CA ILE A 114 -29.40 -10.19 -2.59
C ILE A 114 -30.23 -10.97 -1.57
#